data_a7a97779dc139abe8772e38c7a254928
#
_entry.id   a7a97779dc139abe8772e38c7a254928
#
_cell.length_a   1.000
_cell.length_b   1.000
_cell.length_c   1.000
_cell.angle_alpha   90.00
_cell.angle_beta   90.00
_cell.angle_gamma   90.00
#
_symmetry.space_group_name_H-M   'P 1'
#
loop_
_entity.id
_entity.type
_entity.pdbx_description
1 polymer ?
#
loop_
_entity_poly.entity_id
_entity_poly.type
_entity_poly.pdbx_seq_one_letter_code
_entity_poly.pdbx_strand_id
1 'polypeptide(L)'
;VLADGTYESTAHVTRTAEDDENAWDEYDVNVKITVADGKFSDIAVTPGSGYNTENATYFKKAATNSKGFKTKLLGKDATIENIEGWDIVSGATRTSNAVKTAALVAAQKAAPTPEAVDTTALEKAIADAEALKEADYTADSWKTVQTALTAAKSALSAKESQSAVDTAKDALNTAVKGLVKAPTPTATPT
;
A
#
# COMPACT_ATOMS: atom_id res chain seq x y z
N VAL A 1 -6.87 -4.64 4.14
CA VAL A 1 -6.95 -4.94 5.57
C VAL A 1 -5.55 -4.81 6.15
N LEU A 2 -5.42 -4.19 7.32
CA LEU A 2 -4.15 -4.04 8.03
C LEU A 2 -3.67 -5.40 8.55
N ALA A 3 -2.36 -5.58 8.65
CA ALA A 3 -1.78 -6.80 9.23
C ALA A 3 -2.11 -6.91 10.74
N ASP A 4 -2.24 -8.15 11.23
CA ASP A 4 -2.43 -8.40 12.65
C ASP A 4 -1.21 -7.93 13.45
N GLY A 5 -1.46 -7.30 14.59
CA GLY A 5 -0.42 -6.71 15.43
C GLY A 5 -0.90 -5.50 16.22
N THR A 6 0.03 -4.87 16.95
CA THR A 6 -0.24 -3.66 17.71
C THR A 6 0.65 -2.51 17.21
N TYR A 7 0.02 -1.39 16.90
CA TYR A 7 0.64 -0.25 16.26
C TYR A 7 0.27 1.02 16.98
N GLU A 8 1.22 1.90 17.20
CA GLU A 8 1.01 3.14 17.95
C GLU A 8 1.66 4.33 17.28
N SER A 9 1.07 5.49 17.50
CA SER A 9 1.60 6.78 17.08
C SER A 9 1.05 7.91 17.93
N THR A 10 1.73 9.04 17.87
CA THR A 10 1.38 10.27 18.57
C THR A 10 1.13 11.38 17.57
N ALA A 11 0.17 12.25 17.84
CA ALA A 11 -0.01 13.50 17.11
C ALA A 11 -0.31 14.65 18.07
N HIS A 12 0.08 15.85 17.65
CA HIS A 12 -0.09 17.08 18.43
C HIS A 12 -1.44 17.72 18.15
N VAL A 13 -2.14 18.13 19.17
CA VAL A 13 -3.38 18.92 19.10
C VAL A 13 -3.01 20.38 19.10
N THR A 14 -3.03 21.00 17.91
CA THR A 14 -2.60 22.36 17.69
C THR A 14 -3.78 23.32 17.69
N ARG A 15 -3.64 24.48 18.33
CA ARG A 15 -4.54 25.63 18.21
C ARG A 15 -4.31 26.35 16.87
N THR A 16 -5.30 27.11 16.46
CA THR A 16 -5.18 28.07 15.35
C THR A 16 -5.51 29.46 15.84
N ALA A 17 -5.23 30.46 15.03
CA ALA A 17 -5.51 31.87 15.38
C ALA A 17 -6.99 32.17 15.67
N GLU A 18 -7.90 31.27 15.27
CA GLU A 18 -9.33 31.38 15.52
C GLU A 18 -9.75 30.76 16.87
N ASP A 19 -8.85 29.97 17.50
CA ASP A 19 -9.12 29.36 18.80
C ASP A 19 -8.79 30.37 19.91
N ASP A 20 -9.65 30.44 20.95
CA ASP A 20 -9.34 31.22 22.14
C ASP A 20 -8.14 30.61 22.86
N GLU A 21 -7.05 31.38 22.96
CA GLU A 21 -5.81 30.91 23.58
C GLU A 21 -5.92 30.61 25.07
N ASN A 22 -7.00 31.07 25.71
CA ASN A 22 -7.29 30.80 27.13
C ASN A 22 -8.26 29.63 27.34
N ALA A 23 -8.80 29.03 26.27
CA ALA A 23 -9.81 28.00 26.36
C ALA A 23 -9.24 26.61 26.66
N TRP A 24 -8.00 26.32 26.20
CA TRP A 24 -7.33 25.02 26.37
C TRP A 24 -5.87 25.09 25.94
N ASP A 25 -5.03 24.24 26.49
CA ASP A 25 -3.62 24.13 26.10
C ASP A 25 -3.42 23.12 24.95
N GLU A 26 -2.37 23.35 24.15
CA GLU A 26 -1.92 22.37 23.17
C GLU A 26 -1.34 21.14 23.89
N TYR A 27 -1.60 19.94 23.35
CA TYR A 27 -1.17 18.70 23.96
C TYR A 27 -1.06 17.58 22.94
N ASP A 28 -0.41 16.50 23.32
CA ASP A 28 -0.30 15.31 22.49
C ASP A 28 -1.43 14.32 22.75
N VAL A 29 -1.82 13.60 21.70
CA VAL A 29 -2.66 12.42 21.80
C VAL A 29 -1.89 11.21 21.30
N ASN A 30 -1.95 10.11 22.05
CA ASN A 30 -1.39 8.83 21.65
C ASN A 30 -2.52 7.91 21.20
N VAL A 31 -2.36 7.29 20.07
CA VAL A 31 -3.30 6.28 19.54
C VAL A 31 -2.56 4.96 19.39
N LYS A 32 -3.10 3.92 20.00
CA LYS A 32 -2.68 2.54 19.84
C LYS A 32 -3.83 1.74 19.28
N ILE A 33 -3.62 1.06 18.17
CA ILE A 33 -4.56 0.14 17.54
C ILE A 33 -4.00 -1.27 17.62
N THR A 34 -4.85 -2.23 17.95
CA THR A 34 -4.53 -3.65 17.88
C THR A 34 -5.44 -4.28 16.85
N VAL A 35 -4.83 -4.99 15.90
CA VAL A 35 -5.52 -5.72 14.83
C VAL A 35 -5.40 -7.20 15.10
N ALA A 36 -6.53 -7.90 15.06
CA ALA A 36 -6.60 -9.36 15.11
C ALA A 36 -7.74 -9.81 14.20
N ASP A 37 -7.49 -10.86 13.44
CA ASP A 37 -8.45 -11.44 12.48
C ASP A 37 -9.02 -10.38 11.51
N GLY A 38 -8.17 -9.44 11.10
CA GLY A 38 -8.53 -8.35 10.20
C GLY A 38 -9.46 -7.29 10.79
N LYS A 39 -9.67 -7.25 12.10
CA LYS A 39 -10.53 -6.29 12.80
C LYS A 39 -9.75 -5.48 13.84
N PHE A 40 -10.24 -4.28 14.14
CA PHE A 40 -9.76 -3.53 15.30
C PHE A 40 -10.22 -4.24 16.60
N SER A 41 -9.35 -5.08 17.16
CA SER A 41 -9.63 -5.86 18.37
C SER A 41 -9.46 -5.06 19.66
N ASP A 42 -8.58 -4.04 19.65
CA ASP A 42 -8.49 -3.03 20.71
C ASP A 42 -8.04 -1.69 20.12
N ILE A 43 -8.53 -0.62 20.75
CA ILE A 43 -8.14 0.75 20.45
C ILE A 43 -7.96 1.50 21.76
N ALA A 44 -6.77 2.02 22.00
CA ALA A 44 -6.49 2.93 23.10
C ALA A 44 -6.18 4.32 22.54
N VAL A 45 -6.89 5.32 23.04
CA VAL A 45 -6.58 6.74 22.81
C VAL A 45 -6.29 7.33 24.18
N THR A 46 -5.04 7.77 24.38
CA THR A 46 -4.58 8.29 25.68
C THR A 46 -4.00 9.69 25.51
N PRO A 47 -4.14 10.55 26.53
CA PRO A 47 -3.52 11.86 26.50
C PRO A 47 -2.00 11.71 26.64
N GLY A 48 -1.26 12.63 26.03
CA GLY A 48 0.19 12.71 26.09
C GLY A 48 0.68 13.98 26.78
N SER A 49 1.85 14.45 26.37
CA SER A 49 2.48 15.66 26.91
C SER A 49 1.58 16.90 26.75
N GLY A 50 1.58 17.80 27.69
CA GLY A 50 0.79 19.04 27.67
C GLY A 50 -0.69 18.89 28.07
N TYR A 51 -1.19 17.66 28.20
CA TYR A 51 -2.58 17.45 28.59
C TYR A 51 -2.86 17.90 30.03
N ASN A 52 -4.00 18.58 30.21
CA ASN A 52 -4.48 19.01 31.51
C ASN A 52 -6.02 18.88 31.62
N THR A 53 -6.60 19.35 32.73
CA THR A 53 -8.05 19.21 33.00
C THR A 53 -8.93 20.01 32.05
N GLU A 54 -8.45 21.09 31.45
CA GLU A 54 -9.17 21.93 30.49
C GLU A 54 -9.38 21.18 29.17
N ASN A 55 -8.45 20.33 28.81
CA ASN A 55 -8.52 19.48 27.63
C ASN A 55 -9.52 18.31 27.78
N ALA A 56 -9.89 17.93 29.01
CA ALA A 56 -10.57 16.67 29.30
C ALA A 56 -11.89 16.49 28.55
N THR A 57 -12.68 17.55 28.39
CA THR A 57 -13.97 17.49 27.69
C THR A 57 -13.77 17.22 26.20
N TYR A 58 -12.84 17.91 25.56
CA TYR A 58 -12.52 17.75 24.14
C TYR A 58 -11.93 16.37 23.87
N PHE A 59 -10.99 15.94 24.73
CA PHE A 59 -10.37 14.64 24.65
C PHE A 59 -11.42 13.50 24.73
N LYS A 60 -12.30 13.49 25.74
CA LYS A 60 -13.34 12.47 25.89
C LYS A 60 -14.28 12.41 24.69
N LYS A 61 -14.64 13.57 24.13
CA LYS A 61 -15.48 13.61 22.93
C LYS A 61 -14.82 12.92 21.75
N ALA A 62 -13.55 13.21 21.48
CA ALA A 62 -12.82 12.65 20.35
C ALA A 62 -12.45 11.17 20.56
N ALA A 63 -12.11 10.78 21.80
CA ALA A 63 -11.58 9.45 22.09
C ALA A 63 -12.65 8.39 22.34
N THR A 64 -13.56 8.61 23.30
CA THR A 64 -14.35 7.53 23.91
C THR A 64 -15.85 7.78 24.00
N ASN A 65 -16.35 8.99 23.78
CA ASN A 65 -17.80 9.26 23.78
C ASN A 65 -18.49 8.52 22.62
N SER A 66 -19.80 8.55 22.56
CA SER A 66 -20.62 7.81 21.58
C SER A 66 -20.23 8.03 20.11
N LYS A 67 -19.58 9.16 19.77
CA LYS A 67 -19.03 9.49 18.46
C LYS A 67 -17.49 9.38 18.42
N GLY A 68 -16.87 9.08 19.56
CA GLY A 68 -15.41 9.00 19.69
C GLY A 68 -14.79 7.87 18.86
N PHE A 69 -13.52 8.03 18.55
CA PHE A 69 -12.76 7.14 17.68
C PHE A 69 -12.83 5.67 18.11
N LYS A 70 -12.50 5.38 19.38
CA LYS A 70 -12.58 4.02 19.91
C LYS A 70 -13.97 3.43 19.76
N THR A 71 -14.99 4.16 20.16
CA THR A 71 -16.38 3.67 20.15
C THR A 71 -16.89 3.37 18.74
N LYS A 72 -16.43 4.12 17.76
CA LYS A 72 -16.88 3.99 16.37
C LYS A 72 -16.13 2.91 15.59
N LEU A 73 -14.89 2.63 15.94
CA LEU A 73 -14.03 1.74 15.13
C LEU A 73 -13.79 0.37 15.76
N LEU A 74 -13.91 0.23 17.08
CA LEU A 74 -13.71 -1.06 17.74
C LEU A 74 -14.63 -2.14 17.14
N GLY A 75 -14.07 -3.27 16.75
CA GLY A 75 -14.77 -4.40 16.12
C GLY A 75 -15.04 -4.26 14.63
N LYS A 76 -14.79 -3.09 14.02
CA LYS A 76 -14.87 -2.93 12.56
C LYS A 76 -13.65 -3.54 11.87
N ASP A 77 -13.79 -3.75 10.55
CA ASP A 77 -12.67 -4.17 9.73
C ASP A 77 -11.51 -3.17 9.82
N ALA A 78 -10.32 -3.69 10.06
CA ALA A 78 -9.13 -2.87 10.25
C ALA A 78 -8.60 -2.39 8.90
N THR A 79 -9.14 -1.28 8.41
CA THR A 79 -8.75 -0.66 7.14
C THR A 79 -8.46 0.82 7.32
N ILE A 80 -7.61 1.36 6.46
CA ILE A 80 -7.33 2.81 6.40
C ILE A 80 -8.63 3.56 6.09
N GLU A 81 -9.45 3.06 5.18
CA GLU A 81 -10.74 3.66 4.81
C GLU A 81 -11.69 3.83 6.00
N ASN A 82 -11.75 2.85 6.91
CA ASN A 82 -12.57 2.98 8.13
C ASN A 82 -12.04 4.05 9.08
N ILE A 83 -10.72 4.26 9.15
CA ILE A 83 -10.13 5.36 9.92
C ILE A 83 -10.44 6.71 9.24
N GLU A 84 -10.25 6.81 7.94
CA GLU A 84 -10.55 8.03 7.15
C GLU A 84 -12.03 8.37 7.18
N GLY A 85 -12.89 7.37 7.14
CA GLY A 85 -14.34 7.50 7.20
C GLY A 85 -14.90 7.86 8.58
N TRP A 86 -14.07 7.90 9.65
CA TRP A 86 -14.54 8.39 10.95
C TRP A 86 -14.75 9.91 10.91
N ASP A 87 -15.97 10.33 11.27
CA ASP A 87 -16.35 11.75 11.29
C ASP A 87 -15.66 12.50 12.43
N ILE A 88 -15.21 13.72 12.12
CA ILE A 88 -14.66 14.65 13.12
C ILE A 88 -15.76 15.07 14.08
N VAL A 89 -15.50 14.93 15.37
CA VAL A 89 -16.52 15.19 16.41
C VAL A 89 -16.71 16.69 16.63
N SER A 90 -17.92 17.16 16.40
CA SER A 90 -18.28 18.56 16.64
C SER A 90 -18.02 18.98 18.09
N GLY A 91 -17.40 20.15 18.27
CA GLY A 91 -16.95 20.65 19.58
C GLY A 91 -15.75 19.89 20.15
N ALA A 92 -15.01 19.15 19.31
CA ALA A 92 -13.71 18.57 19.61
C ALA A 92 -12.86 18.43 18.31
N THR A 93 -13.01 19.35 17.38
CA THR A 93 -12.44 19.28 16.02
C THR A 93 -10.93 19.10 16.03
N ARG A 94 -10.21 19.91 16.81
CA ARG A 94 -8.72 19.86 16.87
C ARG A 94 -8.24 18.51 17.41
N THR A 95 -8.79 18.06 18.52
CA THR A 95 -8.45 16.76 19.12
C THR A 95 -8.82 15.60 18.19
N SER A 96 -9.99 15.67 17.52
CA SER A 96 -10.39 14.62 16.57
C SER A 96 -9.46 14.53 15.38
N ASN A 97 -9.01 15.66 14.84
CA ASN A 97 -8.02 15.69 13.75
C ASN A 97 -6.69 15.04 14.18
N ALA A 98 -6.19 15.37 15.38
CA ALA A 98 -4.97 14.79 15.91
C ALA A 98 -5.14 13.27 16.14
N VAL A 99 -6.26 12.81 16.70
CA VAL A 99 -6.57 11.38 16.87
C VAL A 99 -6.60 10.67 15.51
N LYS A 100 -7.26 11.24 14.50
CA LYS A 100 -7.30 10.67 13.15
C LYS A 100 -5.89 10.60 12.54
N THR A 101 -5.11 11.67 12.64
CA THR A 101 -3.72 11.72 12.16
C THR A 101 -2.86 10.64 12.81
N ALA A 102 -2.89 10.53 14.15
CA ALA A 102 -2.13 9.51 14.86
C ALA A 102 -2.58 8.10 14.46
N ALA A 103 -3.90 7.86 14.32
CA ALA A 103 -4.44 6.57 13.89
C ALA A 103 -3.98 6.19 12.48
N LEU A 104 -3.96 7.13 11.53
CA LEU A 104 -3.48 6.89 10.17
C LEU A 104 -1.99 6.56 10.13
N VAL A 105 -1.17 7.28 10.90
CA VAL A 105 0.27 6.98 11.01
C VAL A 105 0.50 5.60 11.66
N ALA A 106 -0.27 5.22 12.67
CA ALA A 106 -0.22 3.88 13.26
C ALA A 106 -0.63 2.81 12.23
N ALA A 107 -1.72 3.06 11.46
CA ALA A 107 -2.20 2.16 10.43
C ALA A 107 -1.20 1.98 9.27
N GLN A 108 -0.45 3.01 8.91
CA GLN A 108 0.62 2.90 7.90
C GLN A 108 1.73 1.92 8.32
N LYS A 109 2.01 1.81 9.61
CA LYS A 109 2.95 0.81 10.15
C LYS A 109 2.38 -0.62 10.07
N ALA A 110 1.05 -0.75 10.05
CA ALA A 110 0.32 -2.02 9.94
C ALA A 110 0.03 -2.40 8.47
N ALA A 111 0.22 -1.47 7.54
CA ALA A 111 0.08 -1.81 6.12
C ALA A 111 1.13 -2.88 5.78
N PRO A 112 0.73 -3.98 5.11
CA PRO A 112 1.72 -4.94 4.64
C PRO A 112 2.75 -4.18 3.82
N THR A 113 4.02 -4.34 4.17
CA THR A 113 5.11 -3.85 3.32
C THR A 113 4.85 -4.44 1.93
N PRO A 114 4.79 -3.64 0.85
CA PRO A 114 4.67 -4.20 -0.48
C PRO A 114 5.75 -5.28 -0.61
N GLU A 115 5.34 -6.53 -0.83
CA GLU A 115 6.31 -7.60 -1.09
C GLU A 115 7.18 -7.13 -2.26
N ALA A 116 8.49 -7.15 -2.08
CA ALA A 116 9.39 -6.77 -3.14
C ALA A 116 9.14 -7.69 -4.33
N VAL A 117 8.71 -7.12 -5.46
CA VAL A 117 8.42 -7.89 -6.67
C VAL A 117 9.72 -8.53 -7.14
N ASP A 118 9.78 -9.87 -7.13
CA ASP A 118 10.93 -10.62 -7.64
C ASP A 118 10.90 -10.64 -9.18
N THR A 119 11.83 -9.94 -9.77
CA THR A 119 11.99 -9.83 -11.23
C THR A 119 13.02 -10.76 -11.81
N THR A 120 13.76 -11.52 -10.99
CA THR A 120 14.91 -12.33 -11.39
C THR A 120 14.58 -13.30 -12.54
N ALA A 121 13.45 -14.00 -12.43
CA ALA A 121 13.02 -14.96 -13.45
C ALA A 121 12.60 -14.28 -14.76
N LEU A 122 11.98 -13.09 -14.70
CA LEU A 122 11.62 -12.30 -15.88
C LEU A 122 12.87 -11.72 -16.55
N GLU A 123 13.81 -11.19 -15.78
CA GLU A 123 15.10 -10.67 -16.29
C GLU A 123 15.85 -11.76 -17.05
N LYS A 124 15.92 -12.98 -16.48
CA LYS A 124 16.52 -14.12 -17.16
C LYS A 124 15.79 -14.47 -18.47
N ALA A 125 14.47 -14.52 -18.49
CA ALA A 125 13.68 -14.82 -19.68
C ALA A 125 13.90 -13.77 -20.78
N ILE A 126 14.02 -12.50 -20.41
CA ILE A 126 14.34 -11.40 -21.34
C ILE A 126 15.75 -11.62 -21.93
N ALA A 127 16.75 -11.88 -21.10
CA ALA A 127 18.13 -12.11 -21.57
C ALA A 127 18.23 -13.33 -22.49
N ASP A 128 17.55 -14.43 -22.15
CA ASP A 128 17.50 -15.64 -22.97
C ASP A 128 16.84 -15.35 -24.36
N ALA A 129 15.78 -14.55 -24.38
CA ALA A 129 15.10 -14.17 -25.63
C ALA A 129 15.93 -13.20 -26.49
N GLU A 130 16.67 -12.27 -25.87
CA GLU A 130 17.57 -11.32 -26.56
C GLU A 130 18.80 -12.01 -27.17
N ALA A 131 19.19 -13.14 -26.63
CA ALA A 131 20.32 -13.94 -27.18
C ALA A 131 19.96 -14.68 -28.48
N LEU A 132 18.65 -14.78 -28.81
CA LEU A 132 18.18 -15.42 -30.04
C LEU A 132 18.48 -14.55 -31.27
N LYS A 133 18.69 -15.19 -32.42
CA LYS A 133 18.97 -14.48 -33.67
C LYS A 133 17.79 -14.59 -34.61
N GLU A 134 17.29 -13.45 -35.08
CA GLU A 134 16.15 -13.35 -35.99
C GLU A 134 16.33 -14.24 -37.25
N ALA A 135 17.54 -14.25 -37.81
CA ALA A 135 17.85 -14.99 -39.04
C ALA A 135 17.62 -16.51 -38.91
N ASP A 136 17.56 -17.05 -37.70
CA ASP A 136 17.38 -18.49 -37.46
C ASP A 136 15.90 -18.92 -37.48
N TYR A 137 14.95 -17.96 -37.56
CA TYR A 137 13.52 -18.21 -37.39
C TYR A 137 12.69 -17.58 -38.51
N THR A 138 11.43 -18.03 -38.64
CA THR A 138 10.48 -17.42 -39.57
C THR A 138 10.03 -16.03 -39.06
N ALA A 139 9.79 -15.09 -39.97
CA ALA A 139 9.42 -13.71 -39.65
C ALA A 139 8.21 -13.62 -38.74
N ASP A 140 7.19 -14.46 -38.96
CA ASP A 140 5.94 -14.43 -38.16
C ASP A 140 6.18 -14.90 -36.72
N SER A 141 6.93 -16.00 -36.54
CA SER A 141 7.23 -16.49 -35.19
C SER A 141 8.18 -15.53 -34.44
N TRP A 142 9.12 -14.91 -35.14
CA TRP A 142 10.02 -13.90 -34.58
C TRP A 142 9.26 -12.66 -34.12
N LYS A 143 8.33 -12.14 -34.93
CA LYS A 143 7.47 -11.00 -34.57
C LYS A 143 6.69 -11.25 -33.29
N THR A 144 6.19 -12.48 -33.08
CA THR A 144 5.49 -12.85 -31.84
C THR A 144 6.41 -12.73 -30.62
N VAL A 145 7.67 -13.19 -30.74
CA VAL A 145 8.66 -13.03 -29.66
C VAL A 145 8.97 -11.57 -29.39
N GLN A 146 9.13 -10.74 -30.43
CA GLN A 146 9.40 -9.30 -30.26
C GLN A 146 8.27 -8.57 -29.53
N THR A 147 7.03 -8.93 -29.84
CA THR A 147 5.85 -8.36 -29.13
C THR A 147 5.87 -8.76 -27.64
N ALA A 148 6.09 -10.04 -27.36
CA ALA A 148 6.15 -10.53 -25.98
C ALA A 148 7.35 -9.96 -25.21
N LEU A 149 8.50 -9.78 -25.86
CA LEU A 149 9.71 -9.17 -25.29
C LEU A 149 9.47 -7.70 -24.90
N THR A 150 8.78 -6.96 -25.76
CA THR A 150 8.41 -5.56 -25.46
C THR A 150 7.49 -5.48 -24.23
N ALA A 151 6.47 -6.34 -24.16
CA ALA A 151 5.57 -6.42 -23.01
C ALA A 151 6.32 -6.84 -21.72
N ALA A 152 7.25 -7.79 -21.83
CA ALA A 152 8.08 -8.24 -20.72
C ALA A 152 8.96 -7.11 -20.14
N LYS A 153 9.60 -6.32 -21.00
CA LYS A 153 10.38 -5.13 -20.59
C LYS A 153 9.52 -4.06 -19.92
N SER A 154 8.30 -3.86 -20.43
CA SER A 154 7.35 -2.92 -19.81
C SER A 154 6.95 -3.40 -18.41
N ALA A 155 6.63 -4.67 -18.23
CA ALA A 155 6.28 -5.24 -16.92
C ALA A 155 7.45 -5.18 -15.93
N LEU A 156 8.70 -5.43 -16.40
CA LEU A 156 9.93 -5.29 -15.62
C LEU A 156 10.13 -3.86 -15.12
N SER A 157 9.82 -2.87 -15.94
CA SER A 157 9.96 -1.45 -15.58
C SER A 157 8.85 -0.99 -14.62
N ALA A 158 7.62 -1.45 -14.83
CA ALA A 158 6.46 -1.06 -14.04
C ALA A 158 6.46 -1.69 -12.63
N LYS A 159 6.85 -2.95 -12.49
CA LYS A 159 6.88 -3.72 -11.22
C LYS A 159 5.60 -3.61 -10.41
N GLU A 160 4.44 -3.61 -11.08
CA GLU A 160 3.14 -3.35 -10.46
C GLU A 160 2.74 -4.45 -9.45
N SER A 161 3.01 -5.71 -9.78
CA SER A 161 2.73 -6.86 -8.91
C SER A 161 3.52 -8.10 -9.34
N GLN A 162 3.71 -9.06 -8.42
CA GLN A 162 4.31 -10.35 -8.76
C GLN A 162 3.53 -11.08 -9.87
N SER A 163 2.21 -11.04 -9.81
CA SER A 163 1.34 -11.65 -10.83
C SER A 163 1.56 -11.06 -12.23
N ALA A 164 1.75 -9.73 -12.33
CA ALA A 164 2.03 -9.06 -13.61
C ALA A 164 3.38 -9.49 -14.18
N VAL A 165 4.40 -9.57 -13.33
CA VAL A 165 5.77 -10.04 -13.70
C VAL A 165 5.75 -11.50 -14.14
N ASP A 166 5.06 -12.38 -13.41
CA ASP A 166 4.95 -13.80 -13.76
C ASP A 166 4.17 -14.01 -15.07
N THR A 167 3.09 -13.27 -15.27
CA THR A 167 2.31 -13.32 -16.52
C THR A 167 3.17 -12.92 -17.72
N ALA A 168 3.94 -11.84 -17.60
CA ALA A 168 4.83 -11.38 -18.68
C ALA A 168 5.95 -12.38 -19.00
N LYS A 169 6.54 -13.00 -17.96
CA LYS A 169 7.52 -14.08 -18.09
C LYS A 169 6.94 -15.27 -18.84
N ASP A 170 5.75 -15.73 -18.45
CA ASP A 170 5.11 -16.91 -19.04
C ASP A 170 4.70 -16.65 -20.50
N ALA A 171 4.22 -15.44 -20.81
CA ALA A 171 3.92 -15.03 -22.17
C ALA A 171 5.18 -15.02 -23.06
N LEU A 172 6.30 -14.48 -22.56
CA LEU A 172 7.57 -14.47 -23.29
C LEU A 172 8.10 -15.89 -23.51
N ASN A 173 8.08 -16.74 -22.48
CA ASN A 173 8.49 -18.14 -22.59
C ASN A 173 7.61 -18.92 -23.59
N THR A 174 6.32 -18.64 -23.63
CA THR A 174 5.40 -19.25 -24.59
C THR A 174 5.72 -18.82 -26.03
N ALA A 175 5.98 -17.54 -26.25
CA ALA A 175 6.38 -17.01 -27.55
C ALA A 175 7.72 -17.64 -28.02
N VAL A 176 8.71 -17.75 -27.13
CA VAL A 176 10.01 -18.39 -27.45
C VAL A 176 9.85 -19.87 -27.78
N LYS A 177 9.01 -20.61 -27.06
CA LYS A 177 8.71 -22.03 -27.36
C LYS A 177 7.97 -22.19 -28.71
N GLY A 178 7.23 -21.18 -29.14
CA GLY A 178 6.51 -21.14 -30.42
C GLY A 178 7.39 -20.74 -31.62
N LEU A 179 8.68 -20.56 -31.44
CA LEU A 179 9.58 -20.21 -32.54
C LEU A 179 9.69 -21.35 -33.57
N VAL A 180 9.53 -20.98 -34.85
CA VAL A 180 9.65 -21.88 -36.00
C VAL A 180 10.96 -21.56 -36.74
N LYS A 181 11.81 -22.54 -36.94
CA LYS A 181 13.08 -22.36 -37.64
C LYS A 181 12.85 -21.93 -39.10
N ALA A 182 13.65 -21.00 -39.56
CA ALA A 182 13.67 -20.61 -40.97
C ALA A 182 14.12 -21.81 -41.84
N PRO A 183 13.54 -21.97 -43.06
CA PRO A 183 14.01 -23.01 -43.97
C PRO A 183 15.47 -22.75 -44.35
N THR A 184 16.31 -23.80 -44.25
CA THR A 184 17.71 -23.72 -44.71
C THR A 184 17.71 -23.42 -46.19
N PRO A 185 18.43 -22.39 -46.68
CA PRO A 185 18.55 -22.17 -48.12
C PRO A 185 19.15 -23.40 -48.78
N THR A 186 18.37 -24.04 -49.65
CA THR A 186 18.89 -25.15 -50.48
C THR A 186 19.95 -24.55 -51.43
N ALA A 187 21.18 -24.98 -51.32
CA ALA A 187 22.23 -24.58 -52.25
C ALA A 187 21.77 -24.95 -53.68
N THR A 188 21.58 -23.96 -54.55
CA THR A 188 21.35 -24.21 -55.99
C THR A 188 22.60 -24.83 -56.55
N PRO A 189 22.55 -26.05 -57.13
CA PRO A 189 23.71 -26.60 -57.81
C PRO A 189 24.05 -25.74 -59.04
N THR A 190 25.31 -25.30 -59.12
CA THR A 190 25.89 -24.60 -60.27
C THR A 190 26.15 -25.57 -61.39
#